data_c7aca2b3c7223c770b9df551934c845f
#
_entry.id   c7aca2b3c7223c770b9df551934c845f
#
_cell.length_a   1.000
_cell.length_b   1.000
_cell.length_c   1.000
_cell.angle_alpha   90.00
_cell.angle_beta   90.00
_cell.angle_gamma   90.00
#
_symmetry.space_group_name_H-M   'P 1'
#
loop_
_entity.id
_entity.type
_entity.pdbx_description
1 polymer ?
#
loop_
_entity_poly.entity_id
_entity_poly.type
_entity_poly.pdbx_seq_one_letter_code
_entity_poly.pdbx_strand_id
1 'polypeptide(L)'
;TLGPSIPELISKNDAIPGIKVDKGAKALAGSSDETVTEGLDGLRERLKEYYELGARFTKWRAVYKIGSKFPSPQCIKSNAHALARYAALVQESKMVPIVEPEVLMDGSHDIDKCYQVTTNVLNECYNELEIHKVDLKGTVLKPNMIIPGSNSTKKASSEEIAKKTLECLKKNVPSRVPGIAFLS
;
A
#
# COMPACT_ATOMS: atom_id res chain seq x y z
N THR A 1 -29.93 -7.77 24.17
CA THR A 1 -29.48 -6.67 23.30
C THR A 1 -27.96 -6.73 23.19
N LEU A 2 -27.46 -7.01 22.01
CA LEU A 2 -26.04 -6.88 21.70
C LEU A 2 -25.67 -5.39 21.93
N GLY A 3 -24.55 -5.13 22.58
CA GLY A 3 -24.04 -3.76 22.78
C GLY A 3 -23.75 -3.05 21.44
N PRO A 4 -23.21 -1.80 21.49
CA PRO A 4 -22.90 -1.05 20.26
C PRO A 4 -21.90 -1.81 19.39
N SER A 5 -22.00 -1.66 18.07
CA SER A 5 -21.07 -2.25 17.11
C SER A 5 -19.65 -1.64 17.25
N ILE A 6 -18.62 -2.33 16.74
CA ILE A 6 -17.24 -1.83 16.79
C ILE A 6 -17.10 -0.45 16.10
N PRO A 7 -17.66 -0.20 14.90
CA PRO A 7 -17.62 1.13 14.30
C PRO A 7 -18.28 2.22 15.16
N GLU A 8 -19.40 1.90 15.81
CA GLU A 8 -20.06 2.83 16.74
C GLU A 8 -19.20 3.14 17.98
N LEU A 9 -18.51 2.14 18.53
CA LEU A 9 -17.58 2.34 19.65
C LEU A 9 -16.40 3.22 19.24
N ILE A 10 -15.82 3.00 18.05
CA ILE A 10 -14.74 3.82 17.52
C ILE A 10 -15.20 5.26 17.38
N SER A 11 -16.36 5.49 16.75
CA SER A 11 -16.90 6.84 16.53
C SER A 11 -17.27 7.56 17.84
N LYS A 12 -17.75 6.84 18.85
CA LYS A 12 -18.04 7.41 20.19
C LYS A 12 -16.80 7.87 20.94
N ASN A 13 -15.63 7.41 20.54
CA ASN A 13 -14.33 7.81 21.11
C ASN A 13 -13.57 8.79 20.18
N ASP A 14 -14.28 9.59 19.41
CA ASP A 14 -13.74 10.61 18.49
C ASP A 14 -12.70 10.06 17.48
N ALA A 15 -12.83 8.78 17.13
CA ALA A 15 -11.98 8.13 16.14
C ALA A 15 -12.79 7.77 14.88
N ILE A 16 -12.11 7.72 13.74
CA ILE A 16 -12.73 7.41 12.45
C ILE A 16 -12.56 5.92 12.16
N PRO A 17 -13.64 5.15 11.97
CA PRO A 17 -13.53 3.73 11.64
C PRO A 17 -13.09 3.53 10.19
N GLY A 18 -12.26 2.51 9.98
CA GLY A 18 -11.82 2.07 8.67
C GLY A 18 -11.72 0.55 8.59
N ILE A 19 -11.52 0.03 7.39
CA ILE A 19 -11.51 -1.42 7.17
C ILE A 19 -10.49 -1.83 6.10
N LYS A 20 -9.82 -2.97 6.34
CA LYS A 20 -9.02 -3.66 5.32
C LYS A 20 -9.96 -4.38 4.34
N VAL A 21 -9.82 -4.12 3.04
CA VAL A 21 -10.74 -4.64 2.02
C VAL A 21 -10.11 -5.63 1.04
N ASP A 22 -8.78 -5.74 1.00
CA ASP A 22 -8.13 -6.78 0.20
C ASP A 22 -8.38 -8.18 0.77
N LYS A 23 -8.32 -9.19 -0.08
CA LYS A 23 -8.47 -10.62 0.26
C LYS A 23 -7.12 -11.33 0.40
N GLY A 24 -6.04 -10.58 0.51
CA GLY A 24 -4.67 -11.06 0.71
C GLY A 24 -3.92 -11.33 -0.59
N ALA A 25 -2.61 -11.49 -0.43
CA ALA A 25 -1.69 -11.83 -1.49
C ALA A 25 -1.85 -13.30 -1.91
N LYS A 26 -1.93 -13.55 -3.20
CA LYS A 26 -2.06 -14.87 -3.83
C LYS A 26 -0.92 -15.05 -4.83
N ALA A 27 -0.60 -16.30 -5.15
CA ALA A 27 0.43 -16.61 -6.13
C ALA A 27 0.16 -15.91 -7.47
N LEU A 28 1.16 -15.20 -7.97
CA LEU A 28 1.07 -14.56 -9.28
C LEU A 28 1.30 -15.61 -10.37
N ALA A 29 0.29 -15.83 -11.20
CA ALA A 29 0.39 -16.76 -12.32
C ALA A 29 1.56 -16.37 -13.25
N GLY A 30 2.37 -17.36 -13.62
CA GLY A 30 3.57 -17.14 -14.43
C GLY A 30 4.81 -16.70 -13.63
N SER A 31 4.72 -16.58 -12.30
CA SER A 31 5.86 -16.38 -11.41
C SER A 31 5.94 -17.51 -10.37
N SER A 32 7.16 -17.90 -10.01
CA SER A 32 7.37 -18.97 -9.04
C SER A 32 7.29 -18.54 -7.57
N ASP A 33 7.45 -17.25 -7.27
CA ASP A 33 7.68 -16.77 -5.90
C ASP A 33 7.18 -15.34 -5.66
N GLU A 34 6.33 -14.83 -6.57
CA GLU A 34 5.73 -13.52 -6.43
C GLU A 34 4.23 -13.62 -6.21
N THR A 35 3.64 -12.55 -5.71
CA THR A 35 2.22 -12.51 -5.39
C THR A 35 1.54 -11.30 -6.01
N VAL A 36 0.25 -11.44 -6.24
CA VAL A 36 -0.67 -10.34 -6.53
C VAL A 36 -1.74 -10.30 -5.46
N THR A 37 -2.10 -9.12 -5.02
CA THR A 37 -3.17 -8.99 -4.03
C THR A 37 -4.52 -9.02 -4.72
N GLU A 38 -5.40 -9.89 -4.24
CA GLU A 38 -6.75 -10.08 -4.75
C GLU A 38 -7.80 -9.37 -3.88
N GLY A 39 -9.03 -9.27 -4.41
CA GLY A 39 -10.17 -8.71 -3.68
C GLY A 39 -10.98 -7.67 -4.46
N LEU A 40 -10.70 -7.46 -5.75
CA LEU A 40 -11.46 -6.52 -6.59
C LEU A 40 -12.86 -7.02 -6.94
N ASP A 41 -13.05 -8.34 -7.01
CA ASP A 41 -14.35 -8.94 -7.32
C ASP A 41 -15.37 -8.62 -6.21
N GLY A 42 -16.50 -8.04 -6.61
CA GLY A 42 -17.55 -7.59 -5.71
C GLY A 42 -17.10 -6.48 -4.73
N LEU A 43 -16.02 -5.78 -5.03
CA LEU A 43 -15.51 -4.73 -4.12
C LEU A 43 -16.45 -3.54 -4.04
N ARG A 44 -17.07 -3.12 -5.15
CA ARG A 44 -18.00 -1.98 -5.17
C ARG A 44 -19.16 -2.20 -4.20
N GLU A 45 -19.76 -3.38 -4.20
CA GLU A 45 -20.87 -3.75 -3.34
C GLU A 45 -20.43 -3.76 -1.87
N ARG A 46 -19.29 -4.40 -1.57
CA ARG A 46 -18.73 -4.43 -0.21
C ARG A 46 -18.39 -3.03 0.32
N LEU A 47 -17.88 -2.14 -0.52
CA LEU A 47 -17.55 -0.77 -0.10
C LEU A 47 -18.81 0.01 0.28
N LYS A 48 -19.92 -0.18 -0.42
CA LYS A 48 -21.20 0.42 -0.06
C LYS A 48 -21.66 -0.05 1.31
N GLU A 49 -21.63 -1.36 1.56
CA GLU A 49 -21.97 -1.94 2.85
C GLU A 49 -21.08 -1.40 3.98
N TYR A 50 -19.76 -1.33 3.75
CA TYR A 50 -18.81 -0.82 4.75
C TYR A 50 -19.03 0.67 5.06
N TYR A 51 -19.37 1.46 4.04
CA TYR A 51 -19.72 2.86 4.25
C TYR A 51 -20.98 3.02 5.11
N GLU A 52 -22.02 2.22 4.85
CA GLU A 52 -23.25 2.19 5.63
C GLU A 52 -23.00 1.74 7.09
N LEU A 53 -22.05 0.84 7.30
CA LEU A 53 -21.60 0.40 8.64
C LEU A 53 -20.72 1.44 9.37
N GLY A 54 -20.41 2.56 8.73
CA GLY A 54 -19.67 3.67 9.34
C GLY A 54 -18.22 3.82 8.91
N ALA A 55 -17.67 2.94 8.06
CA ALA A 55 -16.30 3.11 7.56
C ALA A 55 -16.14 4.38 6.73
N ARG A 56 -15.00 5.08 6.89
CA ARG A 56 -14.67 6.30 6.14
C ARG A 56 -13.32 6.22 5.44
N PHE A 57 -12.52 5.22 5.75
CA PHE A 57 -11.31 4.89 5.02
C PHE A 57 -11.15 3.37 4.89
N THR A 58 -10.33 2.98 3.93
CA THR A 58 -10.02 1.58 3.69
C THR A 58 -8.53 1.37 3.53
N LYS A 59 -8.07 0.13 3.57
CA LYS A 59 -6.68 -0.23 3.34
C LYS A 59 -6.57 -1.42 2.39
N TRP A 60 -5.60 -1.35 1.47
CA TRP A 60 -5.22 -2.45 0.57
C TRP A 60 -3.70 -2.54 0.51
N ARG A 61 -3.16 -3.72 0.82
CA ARG A 61 -1.73 -4.00 0.85
C ARG A 61 -1.33 -4.82 -0.37
N ALA A 62 -0.34 -4.35 -1.11
CA ALA A 62 0.42 -5.13 -2.07
C ALA A 62 1.82 -5.36 -1.51
N VAL A 63 2.40 -6.54 -1.74
CA VAL A 63 3.73 -6.90 -1.23
C VAL A 63 4.68 -7.26 -2.35
N TYR A 64 5.93 -6.81 -2.22
CA TYR A 64 6.98 -7.02 -3.21
C TYR A 64 8.23 -7.57 -2.53
N LYS A 65 8.64 -8.77 -2.94
CA LYS A 65 9.85 -9.42 -2.44
C LYS A 65 11.07 -8.94 -3.24
N ILE A 66 12.18 -8.70 -2.58
CA ILE A 66 13.47 -8.43 -3.24
C ILE A 66 14.25 -9.73 -3.41
N GLY A 67 14.70 -9.99 -4.62
CA GLY A 67 15.57 -11.11 -4.98
C GLY A 67 16.41 -10.79 -6.19
N SER A 68 17.14 -11.79 -6.71
CA SER A 68 17.99 -11.59 -7.89
C SER A 68 17.23 -11.20 -9.15
N LYS A 69 15.99 -11.68 -9.29
CA LYS A 69 15.06 -11.39 -10.41
C LYS A 69 13.75 -10.76 -9.97
N PHE A 70 13.61 -10.41 -8.69
CA PHE A 70 12.37 -9.92 -8.08
C PHE A 70 12.55 -8.52 -7.49
N PRO A 71 11.51 -7.67 -7.46
CA PRO A 71 10.22 -7.93 -8.10
C PRO A 71 10.32 -7.83 -9.63
N SER A 72 9.57 -8.68 -10.33
CA SER A 72 9.47 -8.64 -11.78
C SER A 72 8.60 -7.46 -12.24
N PRO A 73 8.77 -6.98 -13.49
CA PRO A 73 7.87 -5.98 -14.06
C PRO A 73 6.40 -6.41 -14.04
N GLN A 74 6.12 -7.71 -14.22
CA GLN A 74 4.78 -8.27 -14.13
C GLN A 74 4.20 -8.07 -12.73
N CYS A 75 4.95 -8.42 -11.69
CA CYS A 75 4.50 -8.28 -10.30
C CYS A 75 4.22 -6.81 -9.95
N ILE A 76 5.15 -5.91 -10.31
CA ILE A 76 5.00 -4.48 -10.03
C ILE A 76 3.74 -3.94 -10.72
N LYS A 77 3.56 -4.22 -12.00
CA LYS A 77 2.43 -3.73 -12.80
C LYS A 77 1.09 -4.27 -12.32
N SER A 78 1.01 -5.58 -12.10
CA SER A 78 -0.24 -6.21 -11.67
C SER A 78 -0.73 -5.68 -10.32
N ASN A 79 0.17 -5.49 -9.37
CA ASN A 79 -0.17 -4.95 -8.06
C ASN A 79 -0.47 -3.43 -8.12
N ALA A 80 0.28 -2.64 -8.90
CA ALA A 80 0.01 -1.22 -9.08
C ALA A 80 -1.37 -0.99 -9.72
N HIS A 81 -1.72 -1.79 -10.74
CA HIS A 81 -3.04 -1.76 -11.36
C HIS A 81 -4.16 -2.12 -10.37
N ALA A 82 -3.95 -3.16 -9.55
CA ALA A 82 -4.92 -3.54 -8.53
C ALA A 82 -5.12 -2.43 -7.47
N LEU A 83 -4.03 -1.81 -7.00
CA LEU A 83 -4.06 -0.68 -6.07
C LEU A 83 -4.82 0.52 -6.64
N ALA A 84 -4.60 0.83 -7.92
CA ALA A 84 -5.27 1.96 -8.58
C ALA A 84 -6.78 1.72 -8.76
N ARG A 85 -7.17 0.53 -9.22
CA ARG A 85 -8.59 0.15 -9.32
C ARG A 85 -9.29 0.16 -7.97
N TYR A 86 -8.62 -0.38 -6.95
CA TYR A 86 -9.10 -0.33 -5.58
C TYR A 86 -9.33 1.13 -5.13
N ALA A 87 -8.32 1.99 -5.29
CA ALA A 87 -8.40 3.37 -4.84
C ALA A 87 -9.53 4.16 -5.53
N ALA A 88 -9.71 3.96 -6.84
CA ALA A 88 -10.80 4.57 -7.59
C ALA A 88 -12.19 4.14 -7.08
N LEU A 89 -12.39 2.84 -6.81
CA LEU A 89 -13.64 2.32 -6.25
C LEU A 89 -13.92 2.86 -4.84
N VAL A 90 -12.88 3.02 -4.02
CA VAL A 90 -13.01 3.58 -2.67
C VAL A 90 -13.44 5.04 -2.73
N GLN A 91 -12.85 5.84 -3.61
CA GLN A 91 -13.25 7.25 -3.79
C GLN A 91 -14.66 7.39 -4.37
N GLU A 92 -15.06 6.52 -5.29
CA GLU A 92 -16.45 6.42 -5.77
C GLU A 92 -17.42 6.22 -4.60
N SER A 93 -17.02 5.44 -3.60
CA SER A 93 -17.79 5.17 -2.38
C SER A 93 -17.64 6.24 -1.28
N LYS A 94 -17.03 7.39 -1.59
CA LYS A 94 -16.82 8.54 -0.66
C LYS A 94 -15.97 8.18 0.56
N MET A 95 -15.03 7.27 0.39
CA MET A 95 -14.06 6.89 1.42
C MET A 95 -12.63 7.22 0.97
N VAL A 96 -11.71 7.27 1.93
CA VAL A 96 -10.29 7.51 1.68
C VAL A 96 -9.55 6.18 1.51
N PRO A 97 -8.87 5.93 0.37
CA PRO A 97 -8.02 4.76 0.22
C PRO A 97 -6.66 4.98 0.88
N ILE A 98 -6.25 4.07 1.76
CA ILE A 98 -4.86 3.90 2.15
C ILE A 98 -4.22 2.92 1.17
N VAL A 99 -3.30 3.44 0.36
CA VAL A 99 -2.56 2.72 -0.67
C VAL A 99 -1.26 2.21 -0.05
N GLU A 100 -1.09 0.87 0.05
CA GLU A 100 0.02 0.25 0.74
C GLU A 100 0.87 -0.63 -0.20
N PRO A 101 1.74 -0.03 -1.04
CA PRO A 101 2.72 -0.75 -1.86
C PRO A 101 3.96 -1.04 -1.03
N GLU A 102 4.03 -2.20 -0.38
CA GLU A 102 5.08 -2.55 0.57
C GLU A 102 6.17 -3.40 -0.06
N VAL A 103 7.39 -2.89 -0.09
CA VAL A 103 8.58 -3.70 -0.36
C VAL A 103 9.02 -4.37 0.93
N LEU A 104 9.06 -5.71 0.92
CA LEU A 104 9.35 -6.52 2.10
C LEU A 104 10.81 -6.39 2.53
N MET A 105 11.03 -6.44 3.84
CA MET A 105 12.36 -6.42 4.44
C MET A 105 13.02 -7.81 4.45
N ASP A 106 12.30 -8.86 4.04
CA ASP A 106 12.85 -10.21 3.98
C ASP A 106 13.91 -10.31 2.89
N GLY A 107 15.06 -10.91 3.23
CA GLY A 107 16.15 -11.13 2.29
C GLY A 107 17.49 -10.53 2.71
N SER A 108 18.47 -10.60 1.83
CA SER A 108 19.86 -10.17 2.07
C SER A 108 20.27 -8.91 1.30
N HIS A 109 19.30 -8.19 0.73
CA HIS A 109 19.55 -6.96 -0.03
C HIS A 109 20.12 -5.84 0.86
N ASP A 110 20.92 -4.98 0.26
CA ASP A 110 21.39 -3.76 0.93
C ASP A 110 20.35 -2.61 0.80
N ILE A 111 20.63 -1.52 1.52
CA ILE A 111 19.74 -0.36 1.55
C ILE A 111 19.56 0.31 0.18
N ASP A 112 20.59 0.29 -0.67
CA ASP A 112 20.53 0.89 -2.01
C ASP A 112 19.63 0.08 -2.94
N LYS A 113 19.64 -1.25 -2.81
CA LYS A 113 18.71 -2.11 -3.55
C LYS A 113 17.26 -1.89 -3.10
N CYS A 114 17.02 -1.74 -1.79
CA CYS A 114 15.69 -1.39 -1.27
C CYS A 114 15.22 -0.04 -1.84
N TYR A 115 16.09 0.98 -1.85
CA TYR A 115 15.80 2.29 -2.44
C TYR A 115 15.39 2.18 -3.92
N GLN A 116 16.17 1.45 -4.71
CA GLN A 116 15.91 1.27 -6.14
C GLN A 116 14.55 0.59 -6.39
N VAL A 117 14.29 -0.50 -5.67
CA VAL A 117 13.03 -1.26 -5.83
C VAL A 117 11.84 -0.42 -5.39
N THR A 118 11.92 0.25 -4.24
CA THR A 118 10.84 1.11 -3.75
C THR A 118 10.57 2.26 -4.72
N THR A 119 11.61 2.86 -5.30
CA THR A 119 11.45 3.88 -6.35
C THR A 119 10.64 3.36 -7.53
N ASN A 120 10.98 2.17 -8.06
CA ASN A 120 10.28 1.58 -9.19
C ASN A 120 8.81 1.25 -8.85
N VAL A 121 8.58 0.71 -7.66
CA VAL A 121 7.24 0.37 -7.18
C VAL A 121 6.36 1.62 -7.02
N LEU A 122 6.90 2.68 -6.39
CA LEU A 122 6.16 3.93 -6.21
C LEU A 122 5.84 4.61 -7.54
N ASN A 123 6.81 4.67 -8.46
CA ASN A 123 6.61 5.27 -9.78
C ASN A 123 5.49 4.56 -10.55
N GLU A 124 5.50 3.23 -10.61
CA GLU A 124 4.44 2.49 -11.29
C GLU A 124 3.09 2.63 -10.56
N CYS A 125 3.09 2.62 -9.22
CA CYS A 125 1.88 2.81 -8.43
C CYS A 125 1.22 4.18 -8.74
N TYR A 126 1.98 5.28 -8.72
CA TYR A 126 1.44 6.60 -9.03
C TYR A 126 1.06 6.77 -10.49
N ASN A 127 1.79 6.16 -11.42
CA ASN A 127 1.40 6.11 -12.83
C ASN A 127 0.02 5.45 -13.01
N GLU A 128 -0.20 4.29 -12.39
CA GLU A 128 -1.50 3.60 -12.45
C GLU A 128 -2.61 4.38 -11.75
N LEU A 129 -2.33 5.02 -10.60
CA LEU A 129 -3.31 5.87 -9.91
C LEU A 129 -3.76 7.05 -10.79
N GLU A 130 -2.85 7.67 -11.54
CA GLU A 130 -3.19 8.75 -12.48
C GLU A 130 -3.98 8.24 -13.69
N ILE A 131 -3.60 7.10 -14.29
CA ILE A 131 -4.35 6.45 -15.38
C ILE A 131 -5.80 6.17 -14.96
N HIS A 132 -6.00 5.74 -13.71
CA HIS A 132 -7.33 5.45 -13.15
C HIS A 132 -8.05 6.68 -12.59
N LYS A 133 -7.51 7.89 -12.81
CA LYS A 133 -8.11 9.16 -12.41
C LYS A 133 -8.38 9.27 -10.90
N VAL A 134 -7.53 8.64 -10.09
CA VAL A 134 -7.63 8.75 -8.63
C VAL A 134 -7.23 10.16 -8.21
N ASP A 135 -8.06 10.83 -7.41
CA ASP A 135 -7.68 12.09 -6.80
C ASP A 135 -6.66 11.85 -5.68
N LEU A 136 -5.40 12.18 -5.96
CA LEU A 136 -4.31 11.96 -5.02
C LEU A 136 -4.47 12.77 -3.71
N LYS A 137 -5.20 13.89 -3.73
CA LYS A 137 -5.50 14.66 -2.51
C LYS A 137 -6.40 13.92 -1.53
N GLY A 138 -7.17 12.96 -2.03
CA GLY A 138 -8.03 12.09 -1.24
C GLY A 138 -7.41 10.72 -0.92
N THR A 139 -6.08 10.59 -0.88
CA THR A 139 -5.39 9.33 -0.60
C THR A 139 -4.46 9.44 0.60
N VAL A 140 -4.11 8.31 1.20
CA VAL A 140 -3.00 8.18 2.15
C VAL A 140 -2.05 7.11 1.63
N LEU A 141 -0.76 7.42 1.57
CA LEU A 141 0.27 6.43 1.24
C LEU A 141 0.73 5.72 2.52
N LYS A 142 0.83 4.38 2.46
CA LYS A 142 1.45 3.58 3.52
C LYS A 142 2.64 2.80 2.95
N PRO A 143 3.83 3.42 2.84
CA PRO A 143 5.01 2.79 2.26
C PRO A 143 5.83 2.04 3.30
N ASN A 144 6.74 1.17 2.81
CA ASN A 144 7.87 0.71 3.62
C ASN A 144 8.88 1.85 3.87
N MET A 145 9.71 1.69 4.88
CA MET A 145 10.94 2.46 5.03
C MET A 145 12.05 1.86 4.16
N ILE A 146 13.04 2.66 3.78
CA ILE A 146 14.20 2.20 3.02
C ILE A 146 15.20 1.60 3.99
N ILE A 147 15.23 0.27 4.07
CA ILE A 147 16.04 -0.49 5.01
C ILE A 147 16.80 -1.62 4.31
N PRO A 148 17.94 -2.06 4.83
CA PRO A 148 18.56 -3.31 4.37
C PRO A 148 17.69 -4.51 4.76
N GLY A 149 17.82 -5.58 4.01
CA GLY A 149 17.12 -6.83 4.30
C GLY A 149 17.49 -7.40 5.68
N SER A 150 16.55 -8.13 6.28
CA SER A 150 16.72 -8.74 7.62
C SER A 150 17.98 -9.61 7.73
N ASN A 151 18.34 -10.31 6.64
CA ASN A 151 19.52 -11.17 6.53
C ASN A 151 20.72 -10.47 5.87
N SER A 152 20.68 -9.13 5.69
CA SER A 152 21.80 -8.38 5.13
C SER A 152 22.98 -8.35 6.07
N THR A 153 24.16 -8.57 5.53
CA THR A 153 25.44 -8.38 6.26
C THR A 153 25.81 -6.91 6.40
N LYS A 154 25.29 -6.07 5.50
CA LYS A 154 25.45 -4.62 5.56
C LYS A 154 24.32 -4.02 6.39
N LYS A 155 24.66 -3.52 7.56
CA LYS A 155 23.70 -2.79 8.42
C LYS A 155 23.73 -1.30 8.06
N ALA A 156 22.64 -0.61 8.35
CA ALA A 156 22.51 0.84 8.19
C ALA A 156 22.16 1.46 9.55
N SER A 157 22.61 2.69 9.79
CA SER A 157 22.21 3.43 10.99
C SER A 157 20.79 3.96 10.86
N SER A 158 20.17 4.31 11.98
CA SER A 158 18.83 4.92 11.99
C SER A 158 18.79 6.22 11.19
N GLU A 159 19.87 7.01 11.24
CA GLU A 159 20.03 8.25 10.50
C GLU A 159 20.09 7.99 8.99
N GLU A 160 20.84 6.98 8.56
CA GLU A 160 20.93 6.59 7.16
C GLU A 160 19.58 6.11 6.63
N ILE A 161 18.88 5.26 7.40
CA ILE A 161 17.54 4.78 7.08
C ILE A 161 16.56 5.96 6.93
N ALA A 162 16.56 6.87 7.89
CA ALA A 162 15.68 8.05 7.86
C ALA A 162 15.98 8.93 6.64
N LYS A 163 17.25 9.22 6.39
CA LYS A 163 17.70 10.03 5.24
C LYS A 163 17.27 9.40 3.91
N LYS A 164 17.61 8.13 3.69
CA LYS A 164 17.27 7.39 2.46
C LYS A 164 15.77 7.28 2.25
N THR A 165 15.01 7.06 3.32
CA THR A 165 13.54 7.01 3.27
C THR A 165 12.97 8.36 2.85
N LEU A 166 13.38 9.46 3.47
CA LEU A 166 12.92 10.80 3.09
C LEU A 166 13.33 11.18 1.66
N GLU A 167 14.53 10.86 1.22
CA GLU A 167 14.97 11.10 -0.15
C GLU A 167 14.11 10.34 -1.15
N CYS A 168 13.84 9.05 -0.91
CA CYS A 168 13.00 8.23 -1.77
C CYS A 168 11.58 8.79 -1.87
N LEU A 169 10.97 9.10 -0.72
CA LEU A 169 9.59 9.59 -0.68
C LEU A 169 9.46 10.98 -1.31
N LYS A 170 10.36 11.92 -1.02
CA LYS A 170 10.36 13.27 -1.63
C LYS A 170 10.51 13.23 -3.14
N LYS A 171 11.26 12.27 -3.67
CA LYS A 171 11.50 12.12 -5.11
C LYS A 171 10.32 11.49 -5.84
N ASN A 172 9.65 10.52 -5.23
CA ASN A 172 8.72 9.63 -5.93
C ASN A 172 7.25 9.79 -5.51
N VAL A 173 6.94 10.51 -4.43
CA VAL A 173 5.58 10.75 -4.00
C VAL A 173 5.14 12.14 -4.46
N PRO A 174 4.05 12.24 -5.25
CA PRO A 174 3.53 13.52 -5.68
C PRO A 174 3.15 14.42 -4.48
N SER A 175 3.48 15.71 -4.57
CA SER A 175 3.19 16.68 -3.50
C SER A 175 1.70 16.86 -3.18
N ARG A 176 0.82 16.38 -4.06
CA ARG A 176 -0.63 16.36 -3.86
C ARG A 176 -1.10 15.32 -2.83
N VAL A 177 -0.28 14.32 -2.49
CA VAL A 177 -0.61 13.31 -1.48
C VAL A 177 -0.51 13.94 -0.10
N PRO A 178 -1.62 14.03 0.67
CA PRO A 178 -1.66 14.82 1.89
C PRO A 178 -1.07 14.13 3.11
N GLY A 179 -0.88 12.81 3.07
CA GLY A 179 -0.45 12.06 4.24
C GLY A 179 0.30 10.77 3.91
N ILE A 180 1.25 10.45 4.77
CA ILE A 180 2.02 9.21 4.76
C ILE A 180 1.91 8.57 6.14
N ALA A 181 1.51 7.28 6.18
CA ALA A 181 1.47 6.47 7.38
C ALA A 181 2.52 5.37 7.26
N PHE A 182 3.56 5.40 8.10
CA PHE A 182 4.59 4.38 8.06
C PHE A 182 4.10 3.03 8.60
N LEU A 183 4.69 1.95 8.07
CA LEU A 183 4.56 0.62 8.64
C LEU A 183 5.36 0.55 9.95
N SER A 184 4.87 -0.23 10.87
CA SER A 184 5.61 -0.61 12.08
C SER A 184 5.62 -2.11 12.25
#